data_36ea0ef3a78efeb21c7b99f489df29a9
#
_entry.id   36ea0ef3a78efeb21c7b99f489df29a9
#
_cell.length_a   1.000
_cell.length_b   1.000
_cell.length_c   1.000
_cell.angle_alpha   90.00
_cell.angle_beta   90.00
_cell.angle_gamma   90.00
#
_symmetry.space_group_name_H-M   'P 1'
#
loop_
_entity.id
_entity.type
_entity.pdbx_description
1 polymer ?
#
loop_
_entity_poly.entity_id
_entity_poly.type
_entity_poly.pdbx_seq_one_letter_code
_entity_poly.pdbx_strand_id
1 'polypeptide(L)' 'MDELKKKVEEAINQIRPALQADGGDVQFVDMVDGVVQLRLVGACHGCPSAQITLHQGIEHFLKERIPEVTRVEAVE' A
#
# COMPACT_ATOMS: atom_id res chain seq x y z
N MET A 1 11.92 9.22 11.19
CA MET A 1 11.97 8.46 9.92
C MET A 1 11.56 7.01 10.10
N ASP A 2 12.25 6.27 10.98
CA ASP A 2 11.90 4.86 11.21
C ASP A 2 10.51 4.70 11.82
N GLU A 3 10.10 5.62 12.69
CA GLU A 3 8.77 5.57 13.27
C GLU A 3 7.68 5.77 12.23
N LEU A 4 7.92 6.64 11.26
CA LEU A 4 6.96 6.90 10.19
C LEU A 4 6.84 5.68 9.28
N LYS A 5 7.96 5.08 8.91
CA LYS A 5 7.94 3.84 8.12
C LYS A 5 7.22 2.72 8.86
N LYS A 6 7.43 2.64 10.16
CA LYS A 6 6.78 1.63 11.00
C LYS A 6 5.26 1.83 11.03
N LYS A 7 4.80 3.08 11.14
CA LYS A 7 3.37 3.39 11.10
C LYS A 7 2.75 3.00 9.77
N VAL A 8 3.45 3.28 8.67
CA VAL A 8 3.00 2.91 7.33
C VAL A 8 2.91 1.39 7.22
N GLU A 9 3.95 0.69 7.67
CA GLU A 9 3.97 -0.76 7.63
C GLU A 9 2.82 -1.37 8.43
N GLU A 10 2.56 -0.85 9.61
CA GLU A 10 1.45 -1.31 10.45
C GLU A 10 0.10 -1.08 9.78
N ALA A 11 -0.08 0.09 9.15
CA ALA A 11 -1.31 0.39 8.43
C ALA A 11 -1.49 -0.57 7.25
N ILE A 12 -0.41 -0.86 6.52
CA ILE A 12 -0.45 -1.81 5.41
C ILE A 12 -0.82 -3.20 5.92
N ASN A 13 -0.26 -3.61 7.05
CA ASN A 13 -0.57 -4.91 7.63
C ASN A 13 -2.05 -5.05 8.01
N GLN A 14 -2.75 -3.94 8.26
CA GLN A 14 -4.18 -3.97 8.55
C GLN A 14 -5.03 -4.27 7.32
N ILE A 15 -4.55 -3.89 6.14
CA ILE A 15 -5.31 -4.14 4.89
C ILE A 15 -4.93 -5.46 4.23
N ARG A 16 -3.81 -6.05 4.60
CA ARG A 16 -3.34 -7.30 3.99
C ARG A 16 -4.35 -8.44 4.07
N PRO A 17 -5.01 -8.69 5.23
CA PRO A 17 -5.97 -9.79 5.30
C PRO A 17 -7.11 -9.67 4.28
N ALA A 18 -7.59 -8.47 4.03
CA ALA A 18 -8.64 -8.25 3.02
C ALA A 18 -8.14 -8.59 1.62
N LEU A 19 -6.90 -8.21 1.31
CA LEU A 19 -6.29 -8.51 0.02
C LEU A 19 -6.03 -10.00 -0.13
N GLN A 20 -5.56 -10.64 0.92
CA GLN A 20 -5.29 -12.07 0.91
C GLN A 20 -6.56 -12.89 0.70
N ALA A 21 -7.68 -12.41 1.23
CA ALA A 21 -8.97 -13.06 1.03
C ALA A 21 -9.39 -13.06 -0.44
N ASP A 22 -8.94 -12.07 -1.22
CA ASP A 22 -9.19 -11.97 -2.66
C ASP A 22 -8.09 -12.64 -3.49
N GLY A 23 -7.15 -13.31 -2.86
CA GLY A 23 -6.07 -14.00 -3.55
C GLY A 23 -4.87 -13.12 -3.86
N GLY A 24 -4.83 -11.90 -3.33
CA GLY A 24 -3.72 -10.98 -3.52
C GLY A 24 -3.01 -10.67 -2.21
N ASP A 25 -2.04 -9.77 -2.28
CA ASP A 25 -1.34 -9.27 -1.10
C ASP A 25 -0.62 -7.98 -1.48
N VAL A 26 -0.08 -7.31 -0.47
CA VAL A 26 0.73 -6.12 -0.66
C VAL A 26 1.93 -6.18 0.29
N GLN A 27 3.07 -5.76 -0.20
CA GLN A 27 4.30 -5.70 0.60
C GLN A 27 4.78 -4.26 0.66
N PHE A 28 5.17 -3.82 1.84
CA PHE A 28 5.82 -2.53 2.01
C PHE A 28 7.27 -2.64 1.54
N VAL A 29 7.67 -1.75 0.64
CA VAL A 29 9.04 -1.72 0.12
C VAL A 29 9.84 -0.63 0.82
N ASP A 30 9.37 0.62 0.72
CA ASP A 30 10.08 1.74 1.34
C ASP A 30 9.16 2.96 1.37
N MET A 31 9.63 4.02 2.03
CA MET A 31 8.97 5.31 2.05
C MET A 31 10.05 6.39 1.93
N VAL A 32 9.94 7.23 0.91
CA VAL A 32 10.89 8.31 0.65
C VAL A 32 10.11 9.59 0.39
N ASP A 33 10.39 10.63 1.17
CA ASP A 33 9.77 11.96 1.01
C ASP A 33 8.24 11.93 0.96
N GLY A 34 7.62 11.09 1.78
CA GLY A 34 6.18 10.96 1.83
C GLY A 34 5.60 10.05 0.75
N VAL A 35 6.42 9.50 -0.11
CA VAL A 35 5.99 8.54 -1.14
C VAL A 35 6.17 7.12 -0.62
N VAL A 36 5.07 6.41 -0.49
CA VAL A 36 5.09 5.01 -0.02
C VAL A 36 5.21 4.10 -1.22
N GLN A 37 6.22 3.25 -1.21
CA GLN A 37 6.46 2.27 -2.28
C GLN A 37 5.95 0.91 -1.83
N LEU A 38 5.06 0.34 -2.61
CA LEU A 38 4.42 -0.93 -2.32
C LEU A 38 4.62 -1.89 -3.49
N ARG A 39 4.63 -3.17 -3.18
CA ARG A 39 4.62 -4.23 -4.20
C ARG A 39 3.30 -4.98 -4.09
N LEU A 40 2.53 -5.00 -5.16
CA LEU A 40 1.30 -5.78 -5.22
C LEU A 40 1.62 -7.16 -5.77
N VAL A 41 1.06 -8.19 -5.16
CA VAL A 41 1.32 -9.58 -5.55
C VAL A 41 0.01 -10.35 -5.65
N GLY A 42 0.06 -11.50 -6.31
CA GLY A 42 -1.09 -12.37 -6.43
C GLY A 42 -2.11 -11.91 -7.46
N ALA A 43 -3.38 -12.08 -7.16
CA ALA A 43 -4.48 -11.79 -8.09
C ALA A 43 -4.53 -10.31 -8.50
N CYS A 44 -3.98 -9.42 -7.69
CA CYS A 44 -3.96 -7.99 -7.99
C CYS A 44 -2.95 -7.63 -9.07
N HIS A 45 -1.99 -8.51 -9.35
CA HIS A 45 -0.86 -8.20 -10.22
C HIS A 45 -1.19 -8.17 -11.70
N GLY A 46 -2.12 -8.96 -12.14
CA GLY A 46 -2.42 -9.12 -13.56
C GLY A 46 -3.62 -8.33 -14.07
N CYS A 47 -4.21 -7.47 -13.27
CA CYS A 47 -5.47 -6.81 -13.59
C CYS A 47 -5.32 -5.29 -13.47
N PRO A 48 -5.04 -4.57 -14.59
CA PRO A 48 -4.75 -3.14 -14.51
C PRO A 48 -5.84 -2.30 -13.83
N SER A 49 -7.10 -2.59 -14.13
CA SER A 49 -8.22 -1.86 -13.52
C SER A 49 -8.28 -2.08 -12.02
N ALA A 50 -8.10 -3.32 -11.60
CA ALA A 50 -8.11 -3.68 -10.18
C ALA A 50 -6.91 -3.06 -9.47
N GLN A 51 -5.75 -3.01 -10.11
CA GLN A 51 -4.57 -2.39 -9.55
C GLN A 51 -4.78 -0.89 -9.31
N ILE A 52 -5.40 -0.19 -10.24
CA ILE A 52 -5.67 1.24 -10.11
C ILE A 52 -6.61 1.49 -8.93
N THR A 53 -7.70 0.75 -8.86
CA THR A 53 -8.67 0.89 -7.77
C THR A 53 -8.03 0.59 -6.42
N LEU A 54 -7.25 -0.49 -6.36
CA LEU A 54 -6.56 -0.90 -5.14
C LEU A 54 -5.53 0.14 -4.71
N HIS A 55 -4.76 0.64 -5.67
CA HIS A 55 -3.76 1.68 -5.42
C HIS A 55 -4.41 2.93 -4.81
N GLN A 56 -5.52 3.39 -5.40
CA GLN A 56 -6.22 4.57 -4.91
C GLN A 56 -6.80 4.33 -3.52
N GLY A 57 -7.35 3.15 -3.28
CA GLY A 57 -7.88 2.78 -1.98
C GLY A 57 -6.80 2.76 -0.89
N ILE A 58 -5.66 2.18 -1.20
CA ILE A 58 -4.53 2.13 -0.29
C ILE A 58 -3.99 3.53 -0.02
N GLU A 59 -3.84 4.34 -1.06
CA GLU A 59 -3.38 5.71 -0.93
C GLU A 59 -4.29 6.53 -0.03
N HIS A 60 -5.59 6.45 -0.25
CA HIS A 60 -6.57 7.15 0.56
C HIS A 60 -6.52 6.69 2.02
N PHE A 61 -6.46 5.39 2.23
CA PHE A 61 -6.36 4.80 3.56
C PHE A 61 -5.13 5.30 4.31
N LEU A 62 -3.98 5.30 3.64
CA LEU A 62 -2.73 5.73 4.27
C LEU A 62 -2.72 7.23 4.54
N LYS A 63 -3.23 8.03 3.60
CA LYS A 63 -3.30 9.48 3.78
C LYS A 63 -4.18 9.88 4.97
N GLU A 64 -5.29 9.18 5.16
CA GLU A 64 -6.16 9.46 6.30
C GLU A 64 -5.51 9.14 7.63
N ARG A 65 -4.76 8.05 7.68
CA ARG A 65 -4.11 7.61 8.92
C ARG A 65 -2.80 8.31 9.18
N ILE A 66 -2.07 8.63 8.12
CA ILE A 66 -0.72 9.18 8.22
C ILE A 66 -0.66 10.40 7.32
N PRO A 67 -0.85 11.61 7.89
CA PRO A 67 -0.85 12.85 7.09
C PRO A 67 0.45 13.09 6.32
N GLU A 68 1.56 12.52 6.77
CA GLU A 68 2.86 12.66 6.12
C GLU A 68 2.94 11.93 4.78
N VAL A 69 2.02 11.00 4.54
CA VAL A 69 1.99 10.30 3.24
C VAL A 69 1.40 11.24 2.19
N THR A 70 2.17 11.49 1.13
CA THR A 70 1.73 12.34 0.03
C THR A 70 1.15 11.53 -1.11
N ARG A 71 1.74 10.36 -1.39
CA ARG A 71 1.21 9.47 -2.41
C ARG A 71 1.75 8.05 -2.20
N VAL A 72 1.21 7.12 -2.96
CA VAL A 72 1.62 5.72 -2.94
C VAL A 72 2.01 5.33 -4.36
N GLU A 73 3.11 4.61 -4.50
CA GLU A 73 3.57 4.07 -5.77
C GLU A 73 3.64 2.56 -5.71
N ALA A 74 3.16 1.90 -6.75
CA ALA A 74 3.33 0.47 -6.91
C ALA A 74 4.65 0.21 -7.62
N VAL A 75 5.49 -0.63 -7.04
CA VAL A 75 6.79 -1.01 -7.62
C VAL A 75 6.82 -2.52 -7.85
N GLU A 76 7.72 -2.96 -8.71
CA GLU A 76 7.85 -4.39 -9.00
C GLU A 76 9.00 -5.04 -8.27
#